data_eeef7ef393d150e405eee56b8ec93838
#
_entry.id   eeef7ef393d150e405eee56b8ec93838
#
_cell.length_a   1.000
_cell.length_b   1.000
_cell.length_c   1.000
_cell.angle_alpha   90.00
_cell.angle_beta   90.00
_cell.angle_gamma   90.00
#
_symmetry.space_group_name_H-M   'P 1'
#
loop_
_entity.id
_entity.type
_entity.pdbx_description
1 polymer ?
#
loop_
_entity_poly.entity_id
_entity_poly.type
_entity_poly.pdbx_seq_one_letter_code
_entity_poly.pdbx_strand_id
1 'polypeptide(L)'
;TKASGRLVPDAEKIMKANYVRGVDGEKALYGFVPARGNGCCTYVKEAWATAAGYTKADLQKQMSYDEYYTMLKKMKEAKGVDYVISAPGFYSKEAPYTNYLPEFYQNAQFTFYYDQAKGEYVDGFTQQEMKDALQRIQNAVKDGLINKESSTKTTFTSRNDFKSSDPKTESGVFTYWAGTWADKLKNEVMTSGLDGALTAILPIKELGKYAERLSPSWCITSHAAE
;
A
#
# COMPACT_ATOMS: atom_id res chain seq x y z
N THR A 1 7.19 6.47 -29.00
CA THR A 1 6.66 5.38 -28.16
C THR A 1 6.34 4.12 -28.95
N LYS A 2 5.47 4.14 -29.97
CA LYS A 2 5.33 3.01 -30.91
C LYS A 2 6.63 2.74 -31.70
N ALA A 3 7.38 3.80 -32.02
CA ALA A 3 8.64 3.71 -32.78
C ALA A 3 9.80 3.08 -31.98
N SER A 4 9.78 3.10 -30.67
CA SER A 4 10.87 2.55 -29.85
C SER A 4 10.78 1.04 -29.61
N GLY A 5 9.67 0.39 -29.98
CA GLY A 5 9.43 -1.03 -29.68
C GLY A 5 9.37 -1.39 -28.20
N ARG A 6 9.44 -0.41 -27.30
CA ARG A 6 9.46 -0.57 -25.85
C ARG A 6 8.14 -0.14 -25.21
N LEU A 7 7.05 -0.73 -25.67
CA LEU A 7 5.77 -0.54 -25.00
C LEU A 7 5.73 -1.39 -23.74
N VAL A 8 5.46 -0.75 -22.60
CA VAL A 8 5.12 -1.47 -21.38
C VAL A 8 3.82 -2.26 -21.59
N PRO A 9 3.63 -3.40 -20.91
CA PRO A 9 2.34 -4.06 -20.88
C PRO A 9 1.24 -3.04 -20.55
N ASP A 10 0.09 -3.13 -21.22
CA ASP A 10 -1.06 -2.23 -21.07
C ASP A 10 -0.81 -0.76 -21.50
N ALA A 11 0.22 -0.48 -22.29
CA ALA A 11 0.50 0.88 -22.77
C ALA A 11 -0.71 1.54 -23.42
N GLU A 12 -1.49 0.78 -24.18
CA GLU A 12 -2.72 1.27 -24.82
C GLU A 12 -3.79 1.66 -23.80
N LYS A 13 -3.97 0.86 -22.76
CA LYS A 13 -4.90 1.14 -21.64
C LYS A 13 -4.47 2.40 -20.88
N ILE A 14 -3.17 2.54 -20.60
CA ILE A 14 -2.60 3.72 -19.94
C ILE A 14 -2.82 4.97 -20.80
N MET A 15 -2.56 4.90 -22.11
CA MET A 15 -2.80 6.02 -23.02
C MET A 15 -4.28 6.40 -23.06
N LYS A 16 -5.17 5.43 -23.23
CA LYS A 16 -6.63 5.68 -23.26
C LYS A 16 -7.14 6.35 -21.99
N ALA A 17 -6.62 5.97 -20.82
CA ALA A 17 -7.00 6.58 -19.54
C ALA A 17 -6.52 8.05 -19.41
N ASN A 18 -5.55 8.48 -20.22
CA ASN A 18 -5.02 9.84 -20.23
C ASN A 18 -5.54 10.70 -21.38
N TYR A 19 -6.49 10.20 -22.17
CA TYR A 19 -7.18 11.03 -23.16
C TYR A 19 -8.09 12.03 -22.45
N VAL A 20 -7.91 13.28 -22.76
CA VAL A 20 -8.76 14.38 -22.29
C VAL A 20 -9.48 15.04 -23.44
N ARG A 21 -10.62 15.65 -23.17
CA ARG A 21 -11.37 16.41 -24.17
C ARG A 21 -10.71 17.77 -24.37
N GLY A 22 -10.32 18.07 -25.60
CA GLY A 22 -9.78 19.35 -26.00
C GLY A 22 -10.84 20.44 -26.13
N VAL A 23 -10.39 21.65 -26.47
CA VAL A 23 -11.28 22.80 -26.71
C VAL A 23 -12.18 22.60 -27.94
N ASP A 24 -11.77 21.77 -28.87
CA ASP A 24 -12.54 21.33 -30.06
C ASP A 24 -13.61 20.28 -29.71
N GLY A 25 -13.67 19.83 -28.49
CA GLY A 25 -14.57 18.79 -28.00
C GLY A 25 -14.11 17.36 -28.29
N GLU A 26 -13.03 17.18 -29.03
CA GLU A 26 -12.47 15.86 -29.34
C GLU A 26 -11.59 15.33 -28.22
N LYS A 27 -11.55 14.01 -28.06
CA LYS A 27 -10.67 13.35 -27.11
C LYS A 27 -9.30 13.08 -27.75
N ALA A 28 -8.26 13.63 -27.18
CA ALA A 28 -6.89 13.41 -27.63
C ALA A 28 -5.90 13.24 -26.45
N LEU A 29 -4.73 12.74 -26.79
CA LEU A 29 -3.61 12.61 -25.85
C LEU A 29 -2.73 13.87 -25.95
N TYR A 30 -2.87 14.76 -24.97
CA TYR A 30 -2.10 16.00 -24.90
C TYR A 30 -0.81 15.88 -24.09
N GLY A 31 -0.53 14.72 -23.54
CA GLY A 31 0.64 14.53 -22.69
C GLY A 31 1.35 13.21 -22.93
N PHE A 32 2.58 13.15 -22.48
CA PHE A 32 3.38 11.94 -22.46
C PHE A 32 3.24 11.24 -21.10
N VAL A 33 2.86 9.99 -21.13
CA VAL A 33 2.74 9.14 -19.92
C VAL A 33 3.96 8.24 -19.86
N PRO A 34 4.93 8.51 -18.97
CA PRO A 34 6.23 7.82 -18.98
C PRO A 34 6.14 6.38 -18.50
N ALA A 35 5.29 6.09 -17.54
CA ALA A 35 5.18 4.77 -16.92
C ALA A 35 3.85 4.59 -16.19
N ARG A 36 3.61 3.39 -15.63
CA ARG A 36 2.55 3.18 -14.63
C ARG A 36 2.89 3.93 -13.34
N GLY A 37 1.85 4.42 -12.66
CA GLY A 37 1.99 4.90 -11.29
C GLY A 37 2.30 3.74 -10.35
N ASN A 38 3.15 3.98 -9.35
CA ASN A 38 3.39 3.02 -8.29
C ASN A 38 2.21 3.03 -7.30
N GLY A 39 1.79 1.84 -6.85
CA GLY A 39 0.89 1.66 -5.72
C GLY A 39 1.65 1.34 -4.45
N CYS A 40 0.91 1.15 -3.36
CA CYS A 40 1.45 0.62 -2.12
C CYS A 40 1.21 -0.88 -2.03
N CYS A 41 2.13 -1.58 -1.37
CA CYS A 41 2.03 -3.00 -1.04
C CYS A 41 2.36 -3.20 0.43
N THR A 42 1.79 -4.22 1.04
CA THR A 42 2.18 -4.64 2.39
C THR A 42 3.33 -5.64 2.28
N TYR A 43 4.47 -5.27 2.86
CA TYR A 43 5.68 -6.08 2.87
C TYR A 43 5.82 -6.80 4.20
N VAL A 44 6.24 -8.05 4.11
CA VAL A 44 6.54 -8.92 5.25
C VAL A 44 8.00 -9.31 5.20
N LYS A 45 8.71 -9.23 6.32
CA LYS A 45 10.05 -9.80 6.46
C LYS A 45 9.96 -11.32 6.40
N GLU A 46 10.62 -11.96 5.43
CA GLU A 46 10.57 -13.41 5.25
C GLU A 46 11.06 -14.16 6.48
N ALA A 47 12.09 -13.65 7.17
CA ALA A 47 12.58 -14.24 8.41
C ALA A 47 11.53 -14.29 9.54
N TRP A 48 10.66 -13.28 9.62
CA TRP A 48 9.56 -13.27 10.60
C TRP A 48 8.47 -14.27 10.24
N ALA A 49 8.12 -14.33 8.96
CA ALA A 49 7.15 -15.31 8.47
C ALA A 49 7.64 -16.74 8.67
N THR A 50 8.92 -17.01 8.37
CA THR A 50 9.55 -18.32 8.56
C THR A 50 9.54 -18.73 10.03
N ALA A 51 9.87 -17.82 10.95
CA ALA A 51 9.80 -18.09 12.38
C ALA A 51 8.37 -18.46 12.84
N ALA A 52 7.35 -17.93 12.18
CA ALA A 52 5.93 -18.22 12.41
C ALA A 52 5.41 -19.45 11.65
N GLY A 53 6.29 -20.17 10.93
CA GLY A 53 5.93 -21.39 10.18
C GLY A 53 5.37 -21.13 8.78
N TYR A 54 5.55 -19.92 8.23
CA TYR A 54 5.13 -19.59 6.87
C TYR A 54 6.32 -19.57 5.91
N THR A 55 6.13 -20.12 4.75
CA THR A 55 7.12 -20.04 3.66
C THR A 55 6.87 -18.80 2.79
N LYS A 56 7.85 -18.46 1.96
CA LYS A 56 7.66 -17.43 0.92
C LYS A 56 6.49 -17.76 -0.01
N ALA A 57 6.32 -19.02 -0.36
CA ALA A 57 5.20 -19.46 -1.18
C ALA A 57 3.84 -19.24 -0.49
N ASP A 58 3.77 -19.36 0.83
CA ASP A 58 2.54 -19.06 1.58
C ASP A 58 2.23 -17.57 1.57
N LEU A 59 3.24 -16.70 1.69
CA LEU A 59 3.08 -15.24 1.58
C LEU A 59 2.59 -14.81 0.19
N GLN A 60 2.89 -15.58 -0.85
CA GLN A 60 2.48 -15.31 -2.23
C GLN A 60 1.09 -15.88 -2.57
N LYS A 61 0.45 -16.59 -1.64
CA LYS A 61 -0.96 -16.98 -1.77
C LYS A 61 -1.86 -15.84 -1.29
N GLN A 62 -2.99 -15.68 -1.94
CA GLN A 62 -3.99 -14.72 -1.50
C GLN A 62 -4.64 -15.21 -0.20
N MET A 63 -4.43 -14.46 0.87
CA MET A 63 -5.00 -14.72 2.20
C MET A 63 -6.33 -13.98 2.38
N SER A 64 -7.23 -14.53 3.20
CA SER A 64 -8.32 -13.76 3.79
C SER A 64 -7.77 -12.82 4.88
N TYR A 65 -8.59 -11.87 5.34
CA TYR A 65 -8.19 -11.02 6.46
C TYR A 65 -7.93 -11.85 7.73
N ASP A 66 -8.73 -12.86 7.99
CA ASP A 66 -8.56 -13.75 9.15
C ASP A 66 -7.27 -14.59 9.06
N GLU A 67 -6.92 -15.08 7.87
CA GLU A 67 -5.66 -15.79 7.64
C GLU A 67 -4.46 -14.84 7.86
N TYR A 68 -4.54 -13.61 7.35
CA TYR A 68 -3.53 -12.57 7.58
C TYR A 68 -3.40 -12.23 9.07
N TYR A 69 -4.52 -12.01 9.76
CA TYR A 69 -4.54 -11.72 11.19
C TYR A 69 -3.94 -12.85 12.04
N THR A 70 -4.23 -14.09 11.66
CA THR A 70 -3.65 -15.29 12.30
C THR A 70 -2.14 -15.35 12.07
N MET A 71 -1.67 -15.03 10.87
CA MET A 71 -0.23 -14.94 10.57
C MET A 71 0.45 -13.90 11.48
N LEU A 72 -0.13 -12.72 11.64
CA LEU A 72 0.42 -11.67 12.52
C LEU A 72 0.53 -12.15 13.97
N LYS A 73 -0.48 -12.85 14.51
CA LYS A 73 -0.45 -13.42 15.87
C LYS A 73 0.70 -14.43 16.03
N LYS A 74 0.86 -15.34 15.08
CA LYS A 74 1.96 -16.30 15.08
C LYS A 74 3.33 -15.64 14.97
N MET A 75 3.46 -14.58 14.15
CA MET A 75 4.70 -13.82 14.03
C MET A 75 5.05 -13.13 15.36
N LYS A 76 4.06 -12.51 16.03
CA LYS A 76 4.23 -11.90 17.33
C LYS A 76 4.74 -12.90 18.37
N GLU A 77 4.10 -14.06 18.44
CA GLU A 77 4.46 -15.13 19.37
C GLU A 77 5.88 -15.68 19.07
N ALA A 78 6.15 -16.02 17.82
CA ALA A 78 7.43 -16.58 17.41
C ALA A 78 8.61 -15.63 17.62
N LYS A 79 8.39 -14.32 17.52
CA LYS A 79 9.42 -13.30 17.72
C LYS A 79 9.50 -12.78 19.16
N GLY A 80 8.48 -13.03 19.99
CA GLY A 80 8.41 -12.55 21.36
C GLY A 80 8.36 -11.02 21.46
N VAL A 81 7.70 -10.34 20.53
CA VAL A 81 7.67 -8.88 20.41
C VAL A 81 6.35 -8.30 20.90
N ASP A 82 6.35 -7.00 21.21
CA ASP A 82 5.14 -6.31 21.66
C ASP A 82 4.14 -6.07 20.53
N TYR A 83 4.64 -5.91 19.28
CA TYR A 83 3.83 -5.67 18.09
C TYR A 83 4.53 -6.16 16.81
N VAL A 84 3.77 -6.34 15.74
CA VAL A 84 4.26 -6.82 14.44
C VAL A 84 4.26 -5.71 13.39
N ILE A 85 3.31 -4.79 13.48
CA ILE A 85 3.13 -3.67 12.57
C ILE A 85 3.46 -2.38 13.30
N SER A 86 4.34 -1.58 12.73
CA SER A 86 4.49 -0.17 13.05
C SER A 86 4.13 0.64 11.81
N ALA A 87 3.10 1.44 11.89
CA ALA A 87 2.64 2.25 10.77
C ALA A 87 2.33 3.67 11.26
N PRO A 88 2.45 4.69 10.41
CA PRO A 88 2.09 6.04 10.79
C PRO A 88 0.60 6.14 11.05
N GLY A 89 0.23 6.99 11.98
CA GLY A 89 -1.16 7.28 12.30
C GLY A 89 -1.88 8.06 11.20
N PHE A 90 -3.12 8.40 11.49
CA PHE A 90 -4.01 9.12 10.59
C PHE A 90 -3.60 10.56 10.29
N TYR A 91 -2.58 11.08 10.96
CA TYR A 91 -2.03 12.42 10.77
C TYR A 91 -0.89 12.50 9.76
N SER A 92 -0.49 11.38 9.18
CA SER A 92 0.53 11.40 8.14
C SER A 92 -0.02 12.08 6.88
N LYS A 93 0.85 12.72 6.10
CA LYS A 93 0.48 13.28 4.80
C LYS A 93 0.02 12.22 3.80
N GLU A 94 0.33 10.97 4.07
CA GLU A 94 -0.13 9.82 3.31
C GLU A 94 -1.50 9.40 3.82
N ALA A 95 -2.39 9.07 2.92
CA ALA A 95 -3.72 8.64 3.30
C ALA A 95 -3.64 7.38 4.17
N PRO A 96 -4.38 7.29 5.29
CA PRO A 96 -4.29 6.18 6.23
C PRO A 96 -4.48 4.80 5.61
N TYR A 97 -5.31 4.67 4.58
CA TYR A 97 -5.50 3.42 3.85
C TYR A 97 -4.22 2.90 3.17
N THR A 98 -3.24 3.77 2.90
CA THR A 98 -1.95 3.34 2.36
C THR A 98 -1.04 2.72 3.42
N ASN A 99 -1.33 2.92 4.69
CA ASN A 99 -0.56 2.39 5.80
C ASN A 99 -1.11 1.07 6.34
N TYR A 100 -2.41 0.81 6.10
CA TYR A 100 -3.15 -0.31 6.63
C TYR A 100 -3.98 -0.99 5.53
N LEU A 101 -3.35 -1.33 4.40
CA LEU A 101 -4.06 -1.89 3.25
C LEU A 101 -4.95 -3.11 3.57
N PRO A 102 -4.49 -4.11 4.36
CA PRO A 102 -5.34 -5.24 4.68
C PRO A 102 -6.54 -4.87 5.56
N GLU A 103 -6.39 -3.88 6.43
CA GLU A 103 -7.45 -3.43 7.34
C GLU A 103 -8.50 -2.56 6.65
N PHE A 104 -8.10 -1.86 5.57
CA PHE A 104 -8.95 -0.96 4.80
C PHE A 104 -9.52 -1.59 3.52
N TYR A 105 -9.79 -2.86 3.54
CA TYR A 105 -10.51 -3.48 2.41
C TYR A 105 -11.98 -3.02 2.32
N GLN A 106 -12.68 -3.41 1.26
CA GLN A 106 -14.09 -3.11 1.04
C GLN A 106 -14.43 -1.63 0.87
N ASN A 107 -13.59 -0.89 0.15
CA ASN A 107 -13.85 0.52 -0.20
C ASN A 107 -13.94 1.50 0.99
N ALA A 108 -13.35 1.19 2.12
CA ALA A 108 -13.22 2.18 3.20
C ALA A 108 -12.39 3.37 2.70
N GLN A 109 -13.01 4.53 2.55
CA GLN A 109 -12.41 5.72 1.97
C GLN A 109 -12.50 6.91 2.94
N PHE A 110 -11.46 7.75 2.94
CA PHE A 110 -11.36 8.94 3.79
C PHE A 110 -11.88 10.22 3.14
N THR A 111 -12.43 10.12 1.94
CA THR A 111 -12.87 11.26 1.13
C THR A 111 -14.27 11.02 0.63
N PHE A 112 -14.88 12.08 0.11
CA PHE A 112 -16.07 11.94 -0.71
C PHE A 112 -15.73 11.14 -1.97
N TYR A 113 -16.60 10.18 -2.31
CA TYR A 113 -16.50 9.42 -3.53
C TYR A 113 -17.87 9.18 -4.14
N TYR A 114 -17.92 8.92 -5.45
CA TYR A 114 -19.15 8.57 -6.12
C TYR A 114 -19.45 7.10 -5.92
N ASP A 115 -20.54 6.79 -5.24
CA ASP A 115 -21.03 5.43 -5.06
C ASP A 115 -21.91 5.05 -6.25
N GLN A 116 -21.38 4.20 -7.14
CA GLN A 116 -22.09 3.78 -8.33
C GLN A 116 -23.35 2.98 -8.03
N ALA A 117 -23.40 2.27 -6.91
CA ALA A 117 -24.58 1.48 -6.52
C ALA A 117 -25.72 2.38 -6.03
N LYS A 118 -25.38 3.47 -5.36
CA LYS A 118 -26.32 4.47 -4.86
C LYS A 118 -26.63 5.56 -5.89
N GLY A 119 -25.76 5.76 -6.89
CA GLY A 119 -25.87 6.81 -7.88
C GLY A 119 -25.62 8.22 -7.34
N GLU A 120 -24.91 8.37 -6.22
CA GLU A 120 -24.67 9.64 -5.54
C GLU A 120 -23.25 9.75 -4.96
N TYR A 121 -22.85 10.98 -4.60
CA TYR A 121 -21.64 11.20 -3.83
C TYR A 121 -21.89 10.96 -2.35
N VAL A 122 -21.06 10.14 -1.73
CA VAL A 122 -21.11 9.82 -0.30
C VAL A 122 -19.84 10.24 0.42
N ASP A 123 -19.98 10.61 1.69
CA ASP A 123 -18.83 10.82 2.56
C ASP A 123 -18.34 9.46 3.07
N GLY A 124 -17.11 9.11 2.69
CA GLY A 124 -16.50 7.84 3.06
C GLY A 124 -16.38 7.63 4.57
N PHE A 125 -16.20 8.68 5.35
CA PHE A 125 -16.13 8.60 6.81
C PHE A 125 -17.45 8.14 7.46
N THR A 126 -18.57 8.36 6.83
CA THR A 126 -19.89 8.01 7.36
C THR A 126 -20.32 6.60 6.98
N GLN A 127 -19.56 5.91 6.14
CA GLN A 127 -19.91 4.59 5.65
C GLN A 127 -19.55 3.49 6.65
N GLN A 128 -20.31 2.40 6.61
CA GLN A 128 -20.10 1.24 7.48
C GLN A 128 -18.71 0.61 7.25
N GLU A 129 -18.23 0.59 6.02
CA GLU A 129 -16.92 0.07 5.63
C GLU A 129 -15.77 0.77 6.36
N MET A 130 -15.90 2.08 6.58
CA MET A 130 -14.92 2.84 7.37
C MET A 130 -14.97 2.44 8.85
N LYS A 131 -16.16 2.31 9.42
CA LYS A 131 -16.32 1.85 10.80
C LYS A 131 -15.71 0.47 11.00
N ASP A 132 -15.94 -0.44 10.07
CA ASP A 132 -15.40 -1.79 10.10
C ASP A 132 -13.88 -1.80 9.98
N ALA A 133 -13.30 -0.95 9.10
CA ALA A 133 -11.86 -0.80 8.98
C ALA A 133 -11.22 -0.28 10.27
N LEU A 134 -11.80 0.74 10.88
CA LEU A 134 -11.33 1.28 12.15
C LEU A 134 -11.46 0.27 13.29
N GLN A 135 -12.51 -0.53 13.28
CA GLN A 135 -12.70 -1.61 14.27
C GLN A 135 -11.63 -2.70 14.12
N ARG A 136 -11.26 -3.07 12.87
CA ARG A 136 -10.15 -4.01 12.64
C ARG A 136 -8.83 -3.47 13.18
N ILE A 137 -8.52 -2.20 12.94
CA ILE A 137 -7.31 -1.56 13.49
C ILE A 137 -7.37 -1.55 15.03
N GLN A 138 -8.48 -1.15 15.61
CA GLN A 138 -8.65 -1.14 17.07
C GLN A 138 -8.43 -2.53 17.68
N ASN A 139 -8.99 -3.58 17.07
CA ASN A 139 -8.79 -4.95 17.51
C ASN A 139 -7.30 -5.36 17.41
N ALA A 140 -6.64 -5.01 16.30
CA ALA A 140 -5.24 -5.31 16.12
C ALA A 140 -4.32 -4.57 17.11
N VAL A 141 -4.64 -3.34 17.47
CA VAL A 141 -3.96 -2.60 18.55
C VAL A 141 -4.20 -3.26 19.91
N LYS A 142 -5.45 -3.64 20.21
CA LYS A 142 -5.81 -4.31 21.46
C LYS A 142 -5.09 -5.66 21.61
N ASP A 143 -4.97 -6.43 20.54
CA ASP A 143 -4.24 -7.70 20.54
C ASP A 143 -2.71 -7.51 20.48
N GLY A 144 -2.23 -6.26 20.43
CA GLY A 144 -0.81 -5.92 20.34
C GLY A 144 -0.19 -6.32 18.99
N LEU A 145 -0.95 -6.36 17.91
CA LEU A 145 -0.42 -6.61 16.57
C LEU A 145 0.07 -5.33 15.91
N ILE A 146 -0.58 -4.21 16.20
CA ILE A 146 -0.18 -2.87 15.77
C ILE A 146 0.37 -2.11 16.97
N ASN A 147 1.48 -1.41 16.79
CA ASN A 147 2.06 -0.55 17.81
C ASN A 147 1.03 0.47 18.31
N LYS A 148 0.76 0.47 19.61
CA LYS A 148 -0.21 1.38 20.25
C LYS A 148 0.12 2.86 20.04
N GLU A 149 1.39 3.20 19.79
CA GLU A 149 1.85 4.55 19.51
C GLU A 149 1.72 4.95 18.03
N SER A 150 1.21 4.05 17.17
CA SER A 150 1.04 4.30 15.74
C SER A 150 0.23 5.57 15.44
N SER A 151 -0.72 5.94 16.33
CA SER A 151 -1.50 7.17 16.17
C SER A 151 -0.68 8.45 16.18
N THR A 152 0.51 8.44 16.81
CA THR A 152 1.41 9.60 16.95
C THR A 152 2.68 9.47 16.09
N LYS A 153 2.94 8.29 15.52
CA LYS A 153 4.11 8.08 14.68
C LYS A 153 3.98 8.73 13.31
N THR A 154 5.13 9.18 12.80
CA THR A 154 5.27 9.63 11.41
C THR A 154 5.66 8.47 10.51
N THR A 155 5.52 8.65 9.19
CA THR A 155 6.02 7.68 8.20
C THR A 155 7.51 7.37 8.39
N PHE A 156 8.30 8.39 8.77
CA PHE A 156 9.73 8.23 9.00
C PHE A 156 10.02 7.36 10.23
N THR A 157 9.36 7.61 11.35
CA THR A 157 9.56 6.84 12.60
C THR A 157 9.09 5.40 12.45
N SER A 158 7.95 5.17 11.82
CA SER A 158 7.44 3.81 11.56
C SER A 158 8.34 3.02 10.59
N ARG A 159 8.92 3.69 9.59
CA ARG A 159 9.90 3.05 8.71
C ARG A 159 11.19 2.71 9.44
N ASN A 160 11.61 3.53 10.42
CA ASN A 160 12.75 3.20 11.25
C ASN A 160 12.51 1.96 12.11
N ASP A 161 11.31 1.77 12.66
CA ASP A 161 10.96 0.55 13.37
C ASP A 161 11.07 -0.68 12.45
N PHE A 162 10.61 -0.58 11.21
CA PHE A 162 10.74 -1.68 10.26
C PHE A 162 12.21 -2.00 9.91
N LYS A 163 13.09 -1.02 9.95
CA LYS A 163 14.52 -1.20 9.72
C LYS A 163 15.33 -1.49 10.99
N SER A 164 14.71 -1.42 12.14
CA SER A 164 15.40 -1.61 13.42
C SER A 164 15.84 -3.07 13.60
N SER A 165 17.00 -3.25 14.19
CA SER A 165 17.49 -4.52 14.73
C SER A 165 17.28 -4.63 16.24
N ASP A 166 16.76 -3.58 16.89
CA ASP A 166 16.41 -3.60 18.30
C ASP A 166 15.07 -4.34 18.50
N PRO A 167 15.04 -5.46 19.23
CA PRO A 167 13.84 -6.26 19.47
C PRO A 167 12.67 -5.47 20.10
N LYS A 168 12.94 -4.35 20.75
CA LYS A 168 11.90 -3.50 21.35
C LYS A 168 11.18 -2.61 20.35
N THR A 169 11.81 -2.32 19.23
CA THR A 169 11.27 -1.41 18.22
C THR A 169 11.12 -2.07 16.85
N GLU A 170 11.71 -3.25 16.65
CA GLU A 170 11.63 -3.96 15.38
C GLU A 170 10.19 -4.34 15.03
N SER A 171 9.80 -4.14 13.78
CA SER A 171 8.53 -4.63 13.25
C SER A 171 8.75 -5.52 12.01
N GLY A 172 7.83 -6.45 11.79
CA GLY A 172 7.93 -7.46 10.73
C GLY A 172 7.11 -7.15 9.49
N VAL A 173 6.17 -6.21 9.59
CA VAL A 173 5.23 -5.87 8.52
C VAL A 173 5.15 -4.36 8.35
N PHE A 174 5.20 -3.91 7.10
CA PHE A 174 5.13 -2.49 6.76
C PHE A 174 4.49 -2.29 5.38
N THR A 175 3.60 -1.33 5.27
CA THR A 175 3.03 -0.92 3.98
C THR A 175 3.84 0.23 3.39
N TYR A 176 4.30 0.06 2.17
CA TYR A 176 5.14 1.04 1.51
C TYR A 176 4.94 1.05 -0.01
N TRP A 177 5.44 2.08 -0.66
CA TRP A 177 5.42 2.22 -2.11
C TRP A 177 6.20 1.10 -2.81
N ALA A 178 5.64 0.60 -3.89
CA ALA A 178 6.27 -0.41 -4.75
C ALA A 178 7.35 0.20 -5.68
N GLY A 179 7.98 -0.64 -6.47
CA GLY A 179 9.02 -0.25 -7.43
C GLY A 179 10.29 0.20 -6.73
N THR A 180 10.92 1.28 -7.21
CA THR A 180 12.20 1.78 -6.68
C THR A 180 12.20 2.09 -5.19
N TRP A 181 11.02 2.43 -4.61
CA TRP A 181 10.89 2.64 -3.19
C TRP A 181 10.98 1.33 -2.39
N ALA A 182 10.48 0.22 -2.96
CA ALA A 182 10.64 -1.10 -2.36
C ALA A 182 12.11 -1.54 -2.34
N ASP A 183 12.82 -1.31 -3.44
CA ASP A 183 14.27 -1.60 -3.52
C ASP A 183 15.05 -0.78 -2.51
N LYS A 184 14.70 0.50 -2.36
CA LYS A 184 15.31 1.37 -1.35
C LYS A 184 15.03 0.85 0.06
N LEU A 185 13.80 0.47 0.37
CA LEU A 185 13.42 -0.08 1.68
C LEU A 185 14.21 -1.36 1.99
N LYS A 186 14.30 -2.26 1.01
CA LYS A 186 15.12 -3.49 1.12
C LYS A 186 16.57 -3.17 1.45
N ASN A 187 17.19 -2.26 0.71
CA ASN A 187 18.57 -1.85 0.92
C ASN A 187 18.78 -1.21 2.29
N GLU A 188 17.83 -0.40 2.75
CA GLU A 188 17.88 0.21 4.08
C GLU A 188 17.79 -0.83 5.20
N VAL A 189 16.95 -1.88 5.03
CA VAL A 189 16.89 -3.02 5.97
C VAL A 189 18.21 -3.77 6.02
N MET A 190 18.80 -4.06 4.86
CA MET A 190 20.12 -4.73 4.78
C MET A 190 21.24 -3.90 5.41
N THR A 191 21.24 -2.59 5.21
CA THR A 191 22.24 -1.67 5.80
C THR A 191 22.15 -1.65 7.34
N SER A 192 20.99 -1.95 7.90
CA SER A 192 20.80 -2.12 9.35
C SER A 192 21.26 -3.48 9.88
N GLY A 193 21.90 -4.30 9.07
CA GLY A 193 22.37 -5.63 9.45
C GLY A 193 21.31 -6.72 9.50
N LEU A 194 20.11 -6.44 8.98
CA LEU A 194 19.02 -7.39 8.90
C LEU A 194 19.00 -8.10 7.53
N ASP A 195 18.37 -9.26 7.49
CA ASP A 195 18.06 -9.91 6.22
C ASP A 195 17.08 -9.06 5.41
N GLY A 196 17.49 -8.63 4.23
CA GLY A 196 16.67 -7.84 3.30
C GLY A 196 15.63 -8.66 2.52
N ALA A 197 15.39 -9.91 2.87
CA ALA A 197 14.37 -10.73 2.23
C ALA A 197 12.97 -10.24 2.63
N LEU A 198 12.35 -9.49 1.72
CA LEU A 198 11.02 -8.92 1.86
C LEU A 198 10.10 -9.51 0.78
N THR A 199 8.92 -9.93 1.18
CA THR A 199 7.87 -10.35 0.25
C THR A 199 6.66 -9.45 0.39
N ALA A 200 6.20 -8.88 -0.74
CA ALA A 200 4.91 -8.22 -0.80
C ALA A 200 3.81 -9.28 -0.82
N ILE A 201 2.86 -9.20 0.10
CA ILE A 201 1.69 -10.07 0.08
C ILE A 201 0.71 -9.61 -0.99
N LEU A 202 -0.08 -10.55 -1.51
CA LEU A 202 -1.19 -10.23 -2.40
C LEU A 202 -2.29 -9.47 -1.65
N PRO A 203 -3.15 -8.72 -2.36
CA PRO A 203 -4.36 -8.17 -1.76
C PRO A 203 -5.14 -9.28 -1.09
N ILE A 204 -5.67 -9.03 0.11
CA ILE A 204 -6.50 -10.02 0.78
C ILE A 204 -7.74 -10.37 -0.05
N LYS A 205 -8.31 -11.55 0.17
CA LYS A 205 -9.44 -12.09 -0.63
C LYS A 205 -10.61 -11.12 -0.68
N GLU A 206 -10.92 -10.47 0.42
CA GLU A 206 -12.03 -9.54 0.57
C GLU A 206 -11.82 -8.25 -0.24
N LEU A 207 -10.57 -7.82 -0.45
CA LEU A 207 -10.24 -6.71 -1.35
C LEU A 207 -10.20 -7.17 -2.82
N GLY A 208 -9.78 -8.39 -3.07
CA GLY A 208 -9.65 -9.00 -4.39
C GLY A 208 -8.41 -8.56 -5.14
N LYS A 209 -8.24 -7.29 -5.43
CA LYS A 209 -7.09 -6.72 -6.17
C LYS A 209 -6.82 -5.28 -5.75
N TYR A 210 -5.57 -4.85 -5.88
CA TYR A 210 -5.24 -3.44 -5.72
C TYR A 210 -5.75 -2.60 -6.88
N ALA A 211 -6.18 -1.37 -6.58
CA ALA A 211 -6.53 -0.40 -7.60
C ALA A 211 -5.28 0.01 -8.40
N GLU A 212 -5.45 0.15 -9.70
CA GLU A 212 -4.40 0.70 -10.56
C GLU A 212 -4.28 2.21 -10.32
N ARG A 213 -3.07 2.67 -10.07
CA ARG A 213 -2.76 4.10 -10.02
C ARG A 213 -2.29 4.57 -11.39
N LEU A 214 -2.95 5.60 -11.90
CA LEU A 214 -2.49 6.26 -13.12
C LEU A 214 -1.24 7.09 -12.83
N SER A 215 -0.30 7.07 -13.76
CA SER A 215 0.86 7.94 -13.73
C SER A 215 0.47 9.36 -14.15
N PRO A 216 1.04 10.41 -13.55
CA PRO A 216 0.88 11.76 -14.07
C PRO A 216 1.46 11.86 -15.49
N SER A 217 0.83 12.69 -16.30
CA SER A 217 1.28 12.98 -17.67
C SER A 217 2.17 14.22 -17.67
N TRP A 218 3.22 14.19 -18.50
CA TRP A 218 4.00 15.37 -18.84
C TRP A 218 3.34 16.05 -20.03
N CYS A 219 3.01 17.30 -19.89
CA CYS A 219 2.38 18.09 -20.95
C CYS A 219 3.28 19.27 -21.33
N ILE A 220 3.33 19.57 -22.63
CA ILE A 220 3.93 20.80 -23.14
C ILE A 220 2.80 21.83 -23.24
N THR A 221 2.94 22.93 -22.53
CA THR A 221 1.96 24.02 -22.58
C THR A 221 2.18 24.87 -23.84
N SER A 222 1.15 25.60 -24.26
CA SER A 222 1.27 26.52 -25.40
C SER A 222 2.32 27.61 -25.21
N HIS A 223 2.67 27.93 -23.96
CA HIS A 223 3.72 28.90 -23.63
C HIS A 223 5.15 28.32 -23.67
N ALA A 224 5.31 27.01 -23.81
CA ALA A 224 6.62 26.36 -23.87
C ALA A 224 7.08 26.06 -25.30
N ALA A 225 6.37 26.57 -26.32
CA ALA A 225 6.64 26.31 -27.74
C ALA A 225 7.60 27.30 -28.38
N GLU A 226 8.22 28.20 -27.62
CA GLU A 226 9.19 29.19 -28.14
C GLU A 226 10.61 28.87 -27.68
#